data_139491085687d16dc4b6ebb5302de92d
#
_entry.id   139491085687d16dc4b6ebb5302de92d
#
_cell.length_a   1.000
_cell.length_b   1.000
_cell.length_c   1.000
_cell.angle_alpha   90.00
_cell.angle_beta   90.00
_cell.angle_gamma   90.00
#
_symmetry.space_group_name_H-M   'P 1'
#
loop_
_entity.id
_entity.type
_entity.pdbx_description
1 polymer ?
#
loop_
_entity_poly.entity_id
_entity_poly.type
_entity_poly.pdbx_seq_one_letter_code
_entity_poly.pdbx_strand_id
1 'polypeptide(L)' 'MMAAIILQSEVTCPNCGHQKTETMPTDACQFFYECEKCKTILKPKNGDCCVYCSYGDTPCPPIQQNQTCC' A
#
# COMPACT_ATOMS: atom_id res chain seq x y z
N MET A 1 -26.27 1.79 -4.39
CA MET A 1 -25.43 1.50 -3.21
C MET A 1 -23.99 1.80 -3.52
N MET A 2 -23.33 2.53 -2.64
CA MET A 2 -21.97 2.94 -2.86
C MET A 2 -21.01 1.98 -2.18
N ALA A 3 -20.00 1.56 -2.91
CA ALA A 3 -18.95 0.74 -2.32
C ALA A 3 -18.07 1.64 -1.46
N ALA A 4 -17.82 1.22 -0.24
CA ALA A 4 -16.92 1.94 0.64
C ALA A 4 -15.49 1.72 0.19
N ILE A 5 -14.71 2.81 0.22
CA ILE A 5 -13.28 2.69 -0.07
C ILE A 5 -12.61 2.13 1.18
N ILE A 6 -11.80 1.10 0.98
CA ILE A 6 -11.05 0.49 2.06
C ILE A 6 -9.79 1.31 2.27
N LEU A 7 -9.62 1.85 3.48
CA LEU A 7 -8.47 2.69 3.80
C LEU A 7 -7.36 1.93 4.51
N GLN A 8 -7.58 0.66 4.84
CA GLN A 8 -6.60 -0.13 5.57
C GLN A 8 -6.08 -1.23 4.66
N SER A 9 -4.78 -1.46 4.72
CA SER A 9 -4.13 -2.49 3.94
C SER A 9 -3.09 -3.18 4.81
N GLU A 10 -3.07 -4.51 4.77
CA GLU A 10 -2.06 -5.26 5.50
C GLU A 10 -0.83 -5.41 4.61
N VAL A 11 0.24 -4.75 5.02
CA VAL A 11 1.49 -4.77 4.27
C VAL A 11 2.35 -5.92 4.76
N THR A 12 2.82 -6.74 3.83
CA THR A 12 3.72 -7.85 4.13
C THR A 12 5.12 -7.52 3.63
N CYS A 13 6.07 -7.50 4.53
CA CYS A 13 7.46 -7.24 4.17
C CYS A 13 8.03 -8.42 3.40
N PRO A 14 8.55 -8.22 2.18
CA PRO A 14 9.12 -9.32 1.41
C PRO A 14 10.47 -9.80 1.96
N ASN A 15 11.09 -9.01 2.84
CA ASN A 15 12.39 -9.36 3.37
C ASN A 15 12.30 -10.21 4.62
N CYS A 16 11.40 -9.86 5.56
CA CYS A 16 11.31 -10.59 6.83
C CYS A 16 9.94 -11.24 7.06
N GLY A 17 8.96 -10.95 6.20
CA GLY A 17 7.62 -11.53 6.34
C GLY A 17 6.74 -10.86 7.38
N HIS A 18 7.20 -9.76 7.97
CA HIS A 18 6.40 -9.04 8.96
C HIS A 18 5.15 -8.46 8.32
N GLN A 19 4.02 -8.60 9.00
CA GLN A 19 2.74 -8.09 8.51
C GLN A 19 2.23 -7.02 9.45
N LYS A 20 1.71 -5.93 8.88
CA LYS A 20 1.15 -4.85 9.66
C LYS A 20 0.05 -4.17 8.87
N THR A 21 -1.07 -3.90 9.53
CA THR A 21 -2.16 -3.14 8.91
C THR A 21 -1.86 -1.66 9.02
N GLU A 22 -1.89 -0.98 7.88
CA GLU A 22 -1.64 0.45 7.80
C GLU A 22 -2.85 1.17 7.26
N THR A 23 -2.99 2.44 7.66
CA THR A 23 -4.02 3.29 7.10
C THR A 23 -3.45 4.03 5.90
N MET A 24 -4.12 3.91 4.76
CA MET A 24 -3.65 4.50 3.51
C MET A 24 -4.19 5.92 3.37
N PRO A 25 -3.39 6.84 2.79
CA PRO A 25 -3.89 8.17 2.46
C PRO A 25 -4.93 8.10 1.34
N THR A 26 -5.87 9.03 1.33
CA THR A 26 -6.96 9.04 0.36
C THR A 26 -6.61 9.78 -0.93
N ASP A 27 -5.60 10.62 -0.90
CA ASP A 27 -5.27 11.51 -2.02
C ASP A 27 -3.81 11.42 -2.45
N ALA A 28 -3.10 10.40 -2.00
CA ALA A 28 -1.68 10.25 -2.31
C ALA A 28 -1.31 8.78 -2.34
N CYS A 29 -0.14 8.50 -2.91
CA CYS A 29 0.40 7.15 -2.96
C CYS A 29 1.60 7.06 -2.05
N GLN A 30 1.71 5.94 -1.34
CA GLN A 30 2.84 5.70 -0.45
C GLN A 30 3.95 5.05 -1.27
N PHE A 31 4.96 5.84 -1.62
CA PHE A 31 6.04 5.33 -2.46
C PHE A 31 7.13 4.64 -1.66
N PHE A 32 7.37 5.09 -0.42
CA PHE A 32 8.36 4.47 0.46
C PHE A 32 7.67 3.99 1.71
N TYR A 33 8.09 2.84 2.21
CA TYR A 33 7.55 2.28 3.44
C TYR A 33 8.69 1.57 4.17
N GLU A 34 8.95 1.97 5.40
CA GLU A 34 9.97 1.33 6.21
C GLU A 34 9.33 0.22 7.04
N CYS A 35 9.83 -1.01 6.89
CA CYS A 35 9.37 -2.12 7.71
C CYS A 35 9.78 -1.87 9.16
N GLU A 36 8.80 -1.94 10.08
CA GLU A 36 9.09 -1.63 11.47
C GLU A 36 9.94 -2.70 12.13
N LYS A 37 9.98 -3.91 11.56
CA LYS A 37 10.71 -5.02 12.17
C LYS A 37 12.16 -5.10 11.68
N CYS A 38 12.37 -5.11 10.36
CA CYS A 38 13.72 -5.26 9.81
C CYS A 38 14.30 -3.98 9.26
N LYS A 39 13.53 -2.89 9.26
CA LYS A 39 13.95 -1.56 8.83
C LYS A 39 14.31 -1.46 7.35
N THR A 40 13.88 -2.44 6.56
CA THR A 40 14.07 -2.40 5.12
C THR A 40 13.11 -1.37 4.52
N ILE A 41 13.60 -0.54 3.61
CA ILE A 41 12.75 0.40 2.90
C ILE A 41 12.12 -0.30 1.71
N LEU A 42 10.80 -0.36 1.69
CA LEU A 42 10.06 -0.97 0.59
C LEU A 42 9.68 0.09 -0.42
N LYS A 43 9.72 -0.29 -1.70
CA LYS A 43 9.30 0.55 -2.81
C LYS A 43 8.34 -0.23 -3.68
N PRO A 44 7.45 0.45 -4.44
CA PRO A 44 6.55 -0.26 -5.35
C PRO A 44 7.35 -1.05 -6.39
N LYS A 45 6.80 -2.18 -6.76
CA LYS A 45 7.38 -2.95 -7.85
C LYS A 45 7.23 -2.18 -9.15
N ASN A 46 8.05 -2.52 -10.13
CA ASN A 46 7.97 -1.90 -11.44
C ASN A 46 6.56 -2.07 -12.00
N GLY A 47 5.92 -0.96 -12.31
CA GLY A 47 4.55 -0.96 -12.82
C GLY A 47 3.49 -0.71 -11.77
N ASP A 48 3.84 -0.78 -10.48
CA ASP A 48 2.90 -0.48 -9.40
C ASP A 48 3.08 0.95 -8.92
N CYS A 49 2.00 1.56 -8.46
CA CYS A 49 2.07 2.98 -8.11
C CYS A 49 2.46 3.23 -6.65
N CYS A 50 2.25 2.27 -5.77
CA CYS A 50 2.58 2.48 -4.36
C CYS A 50 2.84 1.14 -3.67
N VAL A 51 3.42 1.23 -2.46
CA VAL A 51 3.76 0.01 -1.73
C VAL A 51 2.54 -0.81 -1.36
N TYR A 52 1.40 -0.17 -1.17
CA TYR A 52 0.18 -0.91 -0.86
C TYR A 52 -0.30 -1.73 -2.04
N CYS A 53 -0.03 -1.28 -3.27
CA CYS A 53 -0.38 -2.05 -4.45
C CYS A 53 0.56 -3.24 -4.65
N SER A 54 1.81 -3.11 -4.20
CA SER A 54 2.80 -4.18 -4.36
C SER A 54 2.80 -5.17 -3.21
N TYR A 55 2.70 -4.68 -1.98
CA TYR A 55 2.92 -5.49 -0.79
C TYR A 55 1.73 -5.52 0.14
N GLY A 56 0.72 -4.66 -0.08
CA GLY A 56 -0.49 -4.69 0.71
C GLY A 56 -1.52 -5.64 0.14
N ASP A 57 -2.51 -6.00 0.95
CA ASP A 57 -3.60 -6.85 0.48
C ASP A 57 -4.74 -6.05 -0.14
N THR A 58 -4.66 -4.73 -0.07
CA THR A 58 -5.69 -3.84 -0.60
C THR A 58 -5.01 -2.72 -1.37
N PRO A 59 -5.44 -2.42 -2.60
CA PRO A 59 -4.83 -1.33 -3.37
C PRO A 59 -5.12 0.03 -2.74
N CYS A 60 -4.33 1.04 -3.12
CA CYS A 60 -4.50 2.37 -2.56
C CYS A 60 -5.85 2.97 -2.99
N PRO A 61 -6.39 3.93 -2.21
CA PRO A 61 -7.71 4.50 -2.52
C PRO A 61 -7.87 5.06 -3.92
N PRO A 62 -6.89 5.79 -4.51
CA PRO A 62 -7.05 6.24 -5.90
C PRO A 62 -7.27 5.10 -6.88
N ILE A 63 -6.59 3.97 -6.69
CA ILE A 63 -6.80 2.81 -7.56
C ILE A 63 -8.20 2.23 -7.34
N GLN A 64 -8.67 2.18 -6.11
CA GLN A 64 -10.01 1.69 -5.82
C GLN A 64 -11.07 2.56 -6.48
N GLN A 65 -10.77 3.83 -6.70
CA GLN A 65 -11.68 4.77 -7.33
C GLN A 65 -11.49 4.84 -8.85
N ASN A 66 -10.74 3.92 -9.43
CA ASN A 66 -10.42 3.92 -10.85
C ASN A 66 -9.65 5.15 -11.29
N GLN A 67 -8.86 5.70 -10.39
CA GLN A 67 -8.02 6.85 -10.69
C GLN A 67 -6.59 6.40 -10.85
N THR A 68 -5.83 7.15 -11.60
CA THR A 68 -4.41 6.90 -11.74
C THR A 68 -3.73 7.29 -10.43
N CYS A 69 -3.02 6.37 -9.84
CA CYS A 69 -2.25 6.61 -8.63
C CYS A 69 -0.93 7.26 -9.02
N CYS A 70 -0.56 8.30 -8.35
CA CYS A 70 0.71 8.99 -8.63
C CYS A 70 0.80 9.43 -10.08
#